data_9f2f3838497841cd8d4950a99bf56285
#
_entry.id   9f2f3838497841cd8d4950a99bf56285
#
_cell.length_a   1.000
_cell.length_b   1.000
_cell.length_c   1.000
_cell.angle_alpha   90.00
_cell.angle_beta   90.00
_cell.angle_gamma   90.00
#
_symmetry.space_group_name_H-M   'P 1'
#
loop_
_entity.id
_entity.type
_entity.pdbx_description
1 polymer ?
#
loop_
_entity_poly.entity_id
_entity_poly.type
_entity_poly.pdbx_seq_one_letter_code
_entity_poly.pdbx_strand_id
1 'polypeptide(L)'
;MERQSQMSEENLNNTAAPAEAAGSEQEMNSLMQQRVAKVKELREAGIDPFGHAFPGAQSVQSVREKAAPAEGGEFGPEVTVAGRLMAKRGMGKSIFADIKDSTGRIQLFVGKSEIGDEAFALFRKLDIGDIIGVHGPTFVTRMGELTIRVKECTLLSKSLRPLPEKYHGLQDVEQRYRQRYLDLIMNDESF
;
A
#
# COMPACT_ATOMS: atom_id res chain seq x y z
N MET A 1 -28.59 66.76 8.89
CA MET A 1 -27.39 66.30 8.17
C MET A 1 -27.16 64.87 8.53
N GLU A 2 -27.85 64.00 7.79
CA GLU A 2 -27.79 62.53 7.95
C GLU A 2 -26.71 61.99 7.04
N ARG A 3 -25.79 61.21 7.60
CA ARG A 3 -24.93 60.32 6.84
C ARG A 3 -25.38 58.88 7.05
N GLN A 4 -26.04 58.34 6.07
CA GLN A 4 -26.37 56.94 5.95
C GLN A 4 -25.09 56.12 5.69
N SER A 5 -24.79 55.21 6.60
CA SER A 5 -23.79 54.16 6.42
C SER A 5 -24.39 53.06 5.52
N GLN A 6 -23.81 52.89 4.36
CA GLN A 6 -24.05 51.71 3.53
C GLN A 6 -23.19 50.57 4.10
N MET A 7 -23.79 49.56 4.67
CA MET A 7 -23.18 48.26 4.94
C MET A 7 -23.30 47.42 3.68
N SER A 8 -22.15 47.11 3.11
CA SER A 8 -22.04 46.14 2.01
C SER A 8 -22.25 44.72 2.54
N GLU A 9 -23.26 44.06 2.06
CA GLU A 9 -23.45 42.62 2.21
C GLU A 9 -22.41 41.89 1.34
N GLU A 10 -21.37 41.35 1.96
CA GLU A 10 -20.50 40.35 1.33
C GLU A 10 -21.20 38.99 1.29
N ASN A 11 -21.51 38.62 0.08
CA ASN A 11 -22.16 37.37 -0.31
C ASN A 11 -21.16 36.21 -0.12
N LEU A 12 -21.31 35.51 1.01
CA LEU A 12 -20.61 34.22 1.28
C LEU A 12 -21.31 33.11 0.51
N ASN A 13 -20.97 32.94 -0.75
CA ASN A 13 -21.40 31.78 -1.52
C ASN A 13 -20.21 30.83 -1.68
N ASN A 14 -19.96 30.01 -0.66
CA ASN A 14 -19.05 28.88 -0.75
C ASN A 14 -19.85 27.57 -0.83
N THR A 15 -20.34 27.23 -2.03
CA THR A 15 -21.12 26.03 -2.32
C THR A 15 -20.36 25.07 -3.28
N ALA A 16 -19.06 24.88 -3.07
CA ALA A 16 -18.28 23.93 -3.88
C ALA A 16 -18.04 22.55 -3.21
N ALA A 17 -18.35 22.41 -1.92
CA ALA A 17 -18.05 21.18 -1.16
C ALA A 17 -18.91 19.93 -1.44
N PRO A 18 -20.18 19.98 -1.86
CA PRO A 18 -20.97 18.73 -2.01
C PRO A 18 -20.72 17.95 -3.31
N ALA A 19 -20.23 18.57 -4.36
CA ALA A 19 -20.04 17.89 -5.65
C ALA A 19 -18.73 17.06 -5.70
N GLU A 20 -17.65 17.54 -5.09
CA GLU A 20 -16.38 16.82 -4.99
C GLU A 20 -16.49 15.61 -4.07
N ALA A 21 -17.21 15.72 -2.95
CA ALA A 21 -17.45 14.62 -2.03
C ALA A 21 -18.28 13.48 -2.68
N ALA A 22 -19.32 13.83 -3.45
CA ALA A 22 -20.13 12.85 -4.16
C ALA A 22 -19.35 12.12 -5.27
N GLY A 23 -18.45 12.82 -5.97
CA GLY A 23 -17.54 12.22 -6.94
C GLY A 23 -16.59 11.20 -6.31
N SER A 24 -15.97 11.57 -5.20
CA SER A 24 -15.04 10.70 -4.46
C SER A 24 -15.71 9.45 -3.89
N GLU A 25 -16.95 9.55 -3.43
CA GLU A 25 -17.73 8.40 -2.95
C GLU A 25 -18.10 7.43 -4.09
N GLN A 26 -18.46 7.93 -5.26
CA GLN A 26 -18.76 7.10 -6.43
C GLN A 26 -17.51 6.38 -6.94
N GLU A 27 -16.38 7.04 -7.00
CA GLU A 27 -15.08 6.43 -7.36
C GLU A 27 -14.66 5.36 -6.34
N MET A 28 -14.80 5.64 -5.05
CA MET A 28 -14.54 4.69 -3.98
C MET A 28 -15.40 3.44 -4.12
N ASN A 29 -16.71 3.59 -4.38
CA ASN A 29 -17.64 2.48 -4.57
C ASN A 29 -17.27 1.65 -5.81
N SER A 30 -16.88 2.28 -6.92
CA SER A 30 -16.42 1.62 -8.13
C SER A 30 -15.16 0.78 -7.88
N LEU A 31 -14.15 1.33 -7.20
CA LEU A 31 -12.94 0.62 -6.82
C LEU A 31 -13.21 -0.55 -5.88
N MET A 32 -14.13 -0.38 -4.92
CA MET A 32 -14.54 -1.48 -4.04
C MET A 32 -15.21 -2.62 -4.83
N GLN A 33 -16.09 -2.32 -5.75
CA GLN A 33 -16.73 -3.33 -6.61
C GLN A 33 -15.71 -4.10 -7.45
N GLN A 34 -14.71 -3.42 -8.03
CA GLN A 34 -13.61 -4.06 -8.75
C GLN A 34 -12.81 -5.00 -7.85
N ARG A 35 -12.52 -4.61 -6.61
CA ARG A 35 -11.80 -5.45 -5.64
C ARG A 35 -12.60 -6.66 -5.20
N VAL A 36 -13.91 -6.50 -5.03
CA VAL A 36 -14.85 -7.62 -4.75
C VAL A 36 -14.88 -8.60 -5.92
N ALA A 37 -14.90 -8.12 -7.17
CA ALA A 37 -14.81 -8.99 -8.34
C ALA A 37 -13.48 -9.77 -8.37
N LYS A 38 -12.36 -9.15 -8.05
CA LYS A 38 -11.05 -9.84 -7.91
C LYS A 38 -11.07 -10.92 -6.82
N VAL A 39 -11.78 -10.72 -5.71
CA VAL A 39 -11.96 -11.76 -4.68
C VAL A 39 -12.64 -13.01 -5.26
N LYS A 40 -13.65 -12.81 -6.09
CA LYS A 40 -14.34 -13.93 -6.76
C LYS A 40 -13.38 -14.67 -7.70
N GLU A 41 -12.63 -13.94 -8.55
CA GLU A 41 -11.63 -14.52 -9.43
C GLU A 41 -10.56 -15.33 -8.67
N LEU A 42 -10.08 -14.81 -7.53
CA LEU A 42 -9.09 -15.50 -6.68
C LEU A 42 -9.65 -16.83 -6.15
N ARG A 43 -10.89 -16.81 -5.65
CA ARG A 43 -11.56 -18.04 -5.16
C ARG A 43 -11.79 -19.07 -6.27
N GLU A 44 -12.18 -18.64 -7.46
CA GLU A 44 -12.34 -19.50 -8.63
C GLU A 44 -10.99 -20.13 -9.06
N ALA A 45 -9.89 -19.40 -8.85
CA ALA A 45 -8.52 -19.90 -9.05
C ALA A 45 -8.00 -20.77 -7.87
N GLY A 46 -8.82 -21.06 -6.85
CA GLY A 46 -8.42 -21.86 -5.69
C GLY A 46 -7.54 -21.12 -4.69
N ILE A 47 -7.44 -19.80 -4.79
CA ILE A 47 -6.66 -18.94 -3.87
C ILE A 47 -7.62 -18.37 -2.84
N ASP A 48 -7.39 -18.69 -1.54
CA ASP A 48 -8.14 -18.03 -0.48
C ASP A 48 -7.66 -16.59 -0.32
N PRO A 49 -8.55 -15.59 -0.48
CA PRO A 49 -8.16 -14.18 -0.41
C PRO A 49 -8.04 -13.65 1.02
N PHE A 50 -8.28 -14.45 2.06
CA PHE A 50 -8.30 -13.97 3.44
C PHE A 50 -7.70 -14.98 4.45
N GLY A 51 -6.99 -14.43 5.42
CA GLY A 51 -6.80 -15.07 6.70
C GLY A 51 -5.81 -16.22 6.78
N HIS A 52 -4.69 -16.16 6.06
CA HIS A 52 -3.65 -17.17 6.17
C HIS A 52 -2.62 -16.84 7.26
N ALA A 53 -2.25 -17.87 8.02
CA ALA A 53 -1.04 -17.82 8.83
C ALA A 53 0.19 -17.82 7.89
N PHE A 54 1.19 -17.01 8.22
CA PHE A 54 2.45 -16.97 7.48
C PHE A 54 3.61 -17.20 8.47
N PRO A 55 3.88 -18.49 8.82
CA PRO A 55 4.88 -18.83 9.82
C PRO A 55 6.29 -18.46 9.33
N GLY A 56 7.16 -18.12 10.27
CA GLY A 56 8.56 -17.77 9.96
C GLY A 56 8.76 -16.34 9.47
N ALA A 57 7.71 -15.52 9.41
CA ALA A 57 7.85 -14.12 9.06
C ALA A 57 8.71 -13.36 10.08
N GLN A 58 9.70 -12.64 9.59
CA GLN A 58 10.56 -11.74 10.35
C GLN A 58 10.00 -10.32 10.25
N SER A 59 10.24 -9.49 11.27
CA SER A 59 9.93 -8.07 11.19
C SER A 59 10.89 -7.35 10.22
N VAL A 60 10.39 -6.30 9.58
CA VAL A 60 11.21 -5.46 8.69
C VAL A 60 12.42 -4.91 9.42
N GLN A 61 12.28 -4.49 10.68
CA GLN A 61 13.39 -4.02 11.50
C GLN A 61 14.44 -5.12 11.68
N SER A 62 14.04 -6.34 12.03
CA SER A 62 14.99 -7.47 12.19
C SER A 62 15.73 -7.78 10.89
N VAL A 63 15.06 -7.65 9.74
CA VAL A 63 15.69 -7.82 8.44
C VAL A 63 16.71 -6.71 8.18
N ARG A 64 16.38 -5.44 8.47
CA ARG A 64 17.30 -4.31 8.30
C ARG A 64 18.54 -4.42 9.19
N GLU A 65 18.38 -4.92 10.41
CA GLU A 65 19.49 -5.12 11.35
C GLU A 65 20.43 -6.28 10.96
N LYS A 66 19.87 -7.35 10.40
CA LYS A 66 20.61 -8.57 10.02
C LYS A 66 21.17 -8.53 8.60
N ALA A 67 20.49 -7.82 7.71
CA ALA A 67 20.95 -7.62 6.35
C ALA A 67 22.05 -6.55 6.35
N ALA A 68 23.25 -6.92 6.83
CA ALA A 68 24.43 -6.13 6.53
C ALA A 68 24.52 -6.05 4.99
N PRO A 69 24.67 -4.84 4.41
CA PRO A 69 24.83 -4.70 2.98
C PRO A 69 26.06 -5.52 2.56
N ALA A 70 25.86 -6.53 1.74
CA ALA A 70 26.96 -7.18 1.06
C ALA A 70 27.55 -6.13 0.11
N GLU A 71 28.74 -5.65 0.41
CA GLU A 71 29.47 -4.75 -0.48
C GLU A 71 29.76 -5.52 -1.78
N GLY A 72 29.41 -4.94 -2.93
CA GLY A 72 29.79 -5.51 -4.23
C GLY A 72 28.71 -6.23 -5.02
N GLY A 73 27.43 -6.09 -4.66
CA GLY A 73 26.32 -6.64 -5.48
C GLY A 73 26.04 -8.12 -5.23
N GLU A 74 26.60 -8.71 -4.18
CA GLU A 74 26.24 -10.04 -3.71
C GLU A 74 24.88 -10.01 -3.00
N PHE A 75 24.16 -11.15 -3.07
CA PHE A 75 22.90 -11.32 -2.35
C PHE A 75 23.18 -11.53 -0.87
N GLY A 76 22.45 -10.81 -0.05
CA GLY A 76 22.38 -11.03 1.38
C GLY A 76 21.55 -12.27 1.75
N PRO A 77 21.26 -12.47 3.04
CA PRO A 77 20.51 -13.62 3.52
C PRO A 77 19.11 -13.70 2.91
N GLU A 78 18.59 -14.91 2.75
CA GLU A 78 17.18 -15.13 2.46
C GLU A 78 16.33 -14.79 3.68
N VAL A 79 15.25 -14.09 3.43
CA VAL A 79 14.34 -13.61 4.47
C VAL A 79 12.90 -13.89 4.09
N THR A 80 12.07 -14.05 5.11
CA THR A 80 10.61 -14.17 4.97
C THR A 80 9.97 -13.01 5.70
N VAL A 81 9.19 -12.21 5.00
CA VAL A 81 8.55 -11.00 5.56
C VAL A 81 7.09 -10.95 5.15
N ALA A 82 6.24 -10.50 6.06
CA ALA A 82 4.83 -10.21 5.75
C ALA A 82 4.55 -8.73 6.03
N GLY A 83 3.73 -8.11 5.16
CA GLY A 83 3.40 -6.70 5.34
C GLY A 83 2.30 -6.23 4.40
N ARG A 84 1.83 -5.01 4.65
CA ARG A 84 0.85 -4.35 3.80
C ARG A 84 1.52 -3.72 2.59
N LEU A 85 0.99 -3.99 1.41
CA LEU A 85 1.44 -3.39 0.15
C LEU A 85 1.06 -1.89 0.14
N MET A 86 2.07 -1.03 0.21
CA MET A 86 1.89 0.43 0.31
C MET A 86 2.17 1.17 -0.99
N ALA A 87 3.00 0.61 -1.85
CA ALA A 87 3.29 1.17 -3.16
C ALA A 87 3.60 0.04 -4.15
N LYS A 88 3.29 0.29 -5.42
CA LYS A 88 3.60 -0.62 -6.52
C LYS A 88 3.89 0.17 -7.78
N ARG A 89 5.06 -0.03 -8.36
CA ARG A 89 5.52 0.63 -9.58
C ARG A 89 6.02 -0.44 -10.53
N GLY A 90 5.33 -0.64 -11.64
CA GLY A 90 5.67 -1.67 -12.62
C GLY A 90 6.25 -1.10 -13.89
N MET A 91 7.31 -1.72 -14.40
CA MET A 91 7.84 -1.47 -15.73
C MET A 91 8.06 -2.82 -16.45
N GLY A 92 7.14 -3.18 -17.35
CA GLY A 92 7.27 -4.37 -18.18
C GLY A 92 7.34 -5.68 -17.40
N LYS A 93 8.53 -6.29 -17.35
CA LYS A 93 8.79 -7.59 -16.71
C LYS A 93 9.26 -7.49 -15.26
N SER A 94 9.31 -6.29 -14.69
CA SER A 94 9.76 -6.04 -13.32
C SER A 94 8.83 -5.08 -12.60
N ILE A 95 8.61 -5.33 -11.32
CA ILE A 95 7.80 -4.49 -10.44
C ILE A 95 8.64 -4.18 -9.20
N PHE A 96 8.73 -2.91 -8.85
CA PHE A 96 9.14 -2.47 -7.52
C PHE A 96 7.90 -2.21 -6.68
N ALA A 97 7.92 -2.67 -5.45
CA ALA A 97 6.83 -2.49 -4.51
C ALA A 97 7.40 -2.20 -3.12
N ASP A 98 6.59 -1.59 -2.27
CA ASP A 98 6.95 -1.37 -0.87
C ASP A 98 5.91 -2.06 0.01
N ILE A 99 6.38 -2.85 0.97
CA ILE A 99 5.53 -3.37 2.04
C ILE A 99 5.89 -2.71 3.37
N LYS A 100 4.89 -2.58 4.24
CA LYS A 100 5.01 -2.02 5.58
C LYS A 100 4.44 -3.01 6.58
N ASP A 101 5.20 -3.29 7.64
CA ASP A 101 4.72 -3.95 8.87
C ASP A 101 4.65 -2.93 10.02
N SER A 102 4.48 -3.40 11.26
CA SER A 102 4.47 -2.55 12.45
C SER A 102 5.83 -1.96 12.80
N THR A 103 6.92 -2.44 12.21
CA THR A 103 8.29 -2.05 12.55
C THR A 103 8.96 -1.19 11.49
N GLY A 104 8.39 -1.12 10.28
CA GLY A 104 8.93 -0.30 9.22
C GLY A 104 8.47 -0.69 7.82
N ARG A 105 9.20 -0.17 6.83
CA ARG A 105 8.94 -0.37 5.40
C ARG A 105 10.17 -0.98 4.74
N ILE A 106 9.94 -1.88 3.78
CA ILE A 106 11.01 -2.47 2.96
C ILE A 106 10.58 -2.55 1.51
N GLN A 107 11.54 -2.33 0.61
CA GLN A 107 11.31 -2.42 -0.82
C GLN A 107 11.37 -3.88 -1.29
N LEU A 108 10.57 -4.19 -2.29
CA LEU A 108 10.53 -5.47 -3.00
C LEU A 108 10.93 -5.27 -4.46
N PHE A 109 11.68 -6.18 -5.00
CA PHE A 109 11.90 -6.34 -6.44
C PHE A 109 11.26 -7.66 -6.89
N VAL A 110 10.30 -7.56 -7.79
CA VAL A 110 9.55 -8.70 -8.31
C VAL A 110 9.84 -8.81 -9.80
N GLY A 111 10.68 -9.75 -10.16
CA GLY A 111 11.04 -10.03 -11.54
C GLY A 111 10.22 -11.22 -12.09
N LYS A 112 9.67 -11.08 -13.30
CA LYS A 112 8.92 -12.16 -13.96
C LYS A 112 9.74 -13.44 -14.12
N SER A 113 11.04 -13.29 -14.41
CA SER A 113 11.98 -14.41 -14.53
C SER A 113 12.29 -15.11 -13.20
N GLU A 114 12.04 -14.43 -12.08
CA GLU A 114 12.34 -14.93 -10.72
C GLU A 114 11.18 -15.76 -10.17
N ILE A 115 9.98 -15.19 -10.23
CA ILE A 115 8.80 -15.79 -9.60
C ILE A 115 7.94 -16.61 -10.58
N GLY A 116 8.24 -16.57 -11.88
CA GLY A 116 7.47 -17.24 -12.93
C GLY A 116 6.24 -16.43 -13.38
N ASP A 117 5.65 -16.87 -14.49
CA ASP A 117 4.59 -16.15 -15.18
C ASP A 117 3.30 -16.05 -14.37
N GLU A 118 2.89 -17.13 -13.73
CA GLU A 118 1.64 -17.21 -12.95
C GLU A 118 1.70 -16.34 -11.69
N ALA A 119 2.77 -16.49 -10.88
CA ALA A 119 2.95 -15.68 -9.67
C ALA A 119 3.14 -14.20 -10.01
N PHE A 120 3.83 -13.88 -11.11
CA PHE A 120 3.96 -12.50 -11.58
C PHE A 120 2.62 -11.91 -12.02
N ALA A 121 1.78 -12.67 -12.71
CA ALA A 121 0.43 -12.25 -13.10
C ALA A 121 -0.46 -12.02 -11.87
N LEU A 122 -0.36 -12.89 -10.86
CA LEU A 122 -1.04 -12.72 -9.58
C LEU A 122 -0.57 -11.44 -8.89
N PHE A 123 0.74 -11.22 -8.78
CA PHE A 123 1.31 -10.02 -8.15
C PHE A 123 0.85 -8.73 -8.86
N ARG A 124 0.73 -8.75 -10.17
CA ARG A 124 0.19 -7.61 -10.94
C ARG A 124 -1.26 -7.28 -10.59
N LYS A 125 -2.07 -8.27 -10.24
CA LYS A 125 -3.48 -8.10 -9.84
C LYS A 125 -3.65 -7.59 -8.40
N LEU A 126 -2.62 -7.67 -7.56
CA LEU A 126 -2.68 -7.16 -6.18
C LEU A 126 -2.91 -5.65 -6.14
N ASP A 127 -3.65 -5.22 -5.14
CA ASP A 127 -3.98 -3.81 -4.93
C ASP A 127 -3.22 -3.23 -3.73
N ILE A 128 -3.01 -1.92 -3.75
CA ILE A 128 -2.48 -1.19 -2.59
C ILE A 128 -3.42 -1.43 -1.40
N GLY A 129 -2.84 -1.79 -0.26
CA GLY A 129 -3.57 -2.17 0.95
C GLY A 129 -3.64 -3.68 1.21
N ASP A 130 -3.39 -4.54 0.21
CA ASP A 130 -3.33 -5.99 0.41
C ASP A 130 -2.21 -6.35 1.39
N ILE A 131 -2.42 -7.39 2.18
CA ILE A 131 -1.38 -7.98 3.02
C ILE A 131 -0.80 -9.18 2.29
N ILE A 132 0.51 -9.17 2.13
CA ILE A 132 1.24 -10.21 1.41
C ILE A 132 2.40 -10.73 2.24
N GLY A 133 2.75 -11.99 2.02
CA GLY A 133 3.97 -12.61 2.49
C GLY A 133 4.93 -12.81 1.32
N VAL A 134 6.20 -12.56 1.53
CA VAL A 134 7.25 -12.70 0.53
C VAL A 134 8.45 -13.44 1.10
N HIS A 135 9.12 -14.20 0.24
CA HIS A 135 10.37 -14.87 0.55
C HIS A 135 11.40 -14.58 -0.54
N GLY A 136 12.65 -14.38 -0.15
CA GLY A 136 13.77 -14.21 -1.07
C GLY A 136 15.00 -13.56 -0.44
N PRO A 137 16.14 -13.51 -1.17
CA PRO A 137 17.35 -12.89 -0.71
C PRO A 137 17.24 -11.36 -0.69
N THR A 138 17.95 -10.75 0.24
CA THR A 138 18.12 -9.31 0.29
C THR A 138 19.24 -8.85 -0.65
N PHE A 139 19.16 -7.63 -1.13
CA PHE A 139 20.25 -6.94 -1.85
C PHE A 139 20.09 -5.43 -1.70
N VAL A 140 21.13 -4.70 -2.01
CA VAL A 140 21.09 -3.25 -2.02
C VAL A 140 21.05 -2.76 -3.47
N THR A 141 20.05 -1.92 -3.78
CA THR A 141 19.94 -1.31 -5.11
C THR A 141 21.09 -0.31 -5.35
N ARG A 142 21.29 0.08 -6.61
CA ARG A 142 22.28 1.12 -6.97
C ARG A 142 22.06 2.46 -6.25
N MET A 143 20.84 2.70 -5.80
CA MET A 143 20.44 3.90 -5.04
C MET A 143 20.65 3.74 -3.53
N GLY A 144 21.20 2.61 -3.07
CA GLY A 144 21.46 2.33 -1.67
C GLY A 144 20.24 1.82 -0.88
N GLU A 145 19.13 1.46 -1.55
CA GLU A 145 17.93 0.97 -0.87
C GLU A 145 17.99 -0.54 -0.66
N LEU A 146 17.81 -0.98 0.61
CA LEU A 146 17.71 -2.39 0.95
C LEU A 146 16.39 -2.97 0.38
N THR A 147 16.52 -4.00 -0.43
CA THR A 147 15.44 -4.57 -1.22
C THR A 147 15.42 -6.09 -1.09
N ILE A 148 14.24 -6.70 -1.03
CA ILE A 148 14.08 -8.14 -1.11
C ILE A 148 13.84 -8.51 -2.58
N ARG A 149 14.66 -9.40 -3.12
CA ARG A 149 14.44 -10.03 -4.44
C ARG A 149 13.47 -11.18 -4.28
N VAL A 150 12.22 -10.95 -4.63
CA VAL A 150 11.13 -11.88 -4.36
C VAL A 150 11.26 -13.13 -5.22
N LYS A 151 11.35 -14.29 -4.58
CA LYS A 151 11.26 -15.62 -5.19
C LYS A 151 9.87 -16.22 -5.05
N GLU A 152 9.23 -15.95 -3.90
CA GLU A 152 7.89 -16.45 -3.60
C GLU A 152 7.05 -15.31 -3.03
N CYS A 153 5.77 -15.28 -3.43
CA CYS A 153 4.80 -14.31 -2.93
C CYS A 153 3.46 -14.99 -2.67
N THR A 154 2.91 -14.77 -1.49
CA THR A 154 1.61 -15.29 -1.05
C THR A 154 0.69 -14.13 -0.67
N LEU A 155 -0.54 -14.13 -1.19
CA LEU A 155 -1.59 -13.22 -0.72
C LEU A 155 -2.11 -13.74 0.63
N LEU A 156 -1.99 -12.92 1.67
CA LEU A 156 -2.43 -13.26 3.02
C LEU A 156 -3.81 -12.66 3.33
N SER A 157 -4.07 -11.45 2.88
CA SER A 157 -5.38 -10.81 3.05
C SER A 157 -5.63 -9.75 2.00
N LYS A 158 -6.76 -9.84 1.33
CA LYS A 158 -7.21 -8.87 0.33
C LYS A 158 -7.83 -7.64 0.97
N SER A 159 -7.38 -6.47 0.59
CA SER A 159 -7.98 -5.20 0.98
C SER A 159 -9.17 -4.86 0.07
N LEU A 160 -10.37 -4.80 0.62
CA LEU A 160 -11.58 -4.46 -0.15
C LEU A 160 -11.77 -2.95 -0.30
N ARG A 161 -11.44 -2.19 0.74
CA ARG A 161 -11.51 -0.73 0.70
C ARG A 161 -10.19 -0.16 0.24
N PRO A 162 -10.16 0.72 -0.78
CA PRO A 162 -8.96 1.43 -1.14
C PRO A 162 -8.47 2.30 0.04
N LEU A 163 -7.16 2.43 0.15
CA LEU A 163 -6.58 3.39 1.09
C LEU A 163 -6.74 4.80 0.51
N PRO A 164 -6.88 5.83 1.36
CA PRO A 164 -6.88 7.23 0.92
C PRO A 164 -5.65 7.55 0.08
N GLU A 165 -5.77 8.53 -0.82
CA GLU A 165 -4.66 8.91 -1.67
C GLU A 165 -3.47 9.44 -0.86
N LYS A 166 -2.29 8.96 -1.24
CA LYS A 166 -1.04 9.17 -0.50
C LYS A 166 -0.53 10.61 -0.50
N TYR A 167 -1.00 11.45 -1.45
CA TYR A 167 -0.47 12.80 -1.67
C TYR A 167 -0.87 13.81 -0.60
N HIS A 168 -1.97 13.56 0.09
CA HIS A 168 -2.46 14.45 1.14
C HIS A 168 -2.51 13.80 2.52
N GLY A 169 -2.29 12.48 2.61
CA GLY A 169 -2.48 11.72 3.86
C GLY A 169 -3.89 11.94 4.42
N LEU A 170 -4.18 11.42 5.58
CA LEU A 170 -5.33 11.85 6.36
C LEU A 170 -4.96 13.15 7.09
N GLN A 171 -5.13 14.30 6.43
CA GLN A 171 -4.87 15.62 7.04
C GLN A 171 -6.04 16.10 7.91
N ASP A 172 -7.26 15.67 7.56
CA ASP A 172 -8.45 16.00 8.34
C ASP A 172 -8.39 15.33 9.72
N VAL A 173 -8.26 16.17 10.74
CA VAL A 173 -8.14 15.75 12.15
C VAL A 173 -9.37 14.97 12.59
N GLU A 174 -10.57 15.36 12.18
CA GLU A 174 -11.81 14.67 12.55
C GLU A 174 -11.86 13.26 11.91
N GLN A 175 -11.48 13.14 10.64
CA GLN A 175 -11.40 11.85 9.96
C GLN A 175 -10.32 10.94 10.57
N ARG A 176 -9.18 11.48 11.01
CA ARG A 176 -8.14 10.74 11.74
C ARG A 176 -8.65 10.16 13.05
N TYR A 177 -9.47 10.89 13.78
CA TYR A 177 -10.08 10.40 15.02
C TYR A 177 -11.19 9.38 14.77
N ARG A 178 -12.05 9.61 13.77
CA ARG A 178 -13.14 8.69 13.43
C ARG A 178 -12.63 7.38 12.81
N GLN A 179 -11.55 7.44 12.02
CA GLN A 179 -10.98 6.30 11.30
C GLN A 179 -9.52 6.06 11.73
N ARG A 180 -9.29 5.93 13.03
CA ARG A 180 -7.96 5.78 13.61
C ARG A 180 -7.13 4.68 12.95
N TYR A 181 -7.76 3.59 12.50
CA TYR A 181 -7.10 2.50 11.79
C TYR A 181 -6.47 2.96 10.46
N LEU A 182 -7.09 3.90 9.74
CA LEU A 182 -6.50 4.47 8.52
C LEU A 182 -5.32 5.39 8.85
N ASP A 183 -5.46 6.20 9.90
CA ASP A 183 -4.39 7.07 10.38
C ASP A 183 -3.12 6.24 10.72
N LEU A 184 -3.26 5.15 11.46
CA LEU A 184 -2.17 4.23 11.79
C LEU A 184 -1.54 3.53 10.56
N ILE A 185 -2.31 3.29 9.50
CA ILE A 185 -1.80 2.70 8.26
C ILE A 185 -1.02 3.73 7.45
N MET A 186 -1.57 4.96 7.34
CA MET A 186 -1.10 5.98 6.39
C MET A 186 -0.02 6.89 6.95
N ASN A 187 -0.08 7.23 8.24
CA ASN A 187 0.80 8.18 8.89
C ASN A 187 1.82 7.45 9.77
N ASP A 188 3.10 7.55 9.42
CA ASP A 188 4.19 6.92 10.17
C ASP A 188 4.38 7.55 11.57
N GLU A 189 3.97 8.81 11.75
CA GLU A 189 4.04 9.55 13.02
C GLU A 189 2.94 9.15 14.03
N SER A 190 1.96 8.38 13.60
CA SER A 190 0.81 7.98 14.42
C SER A 190 1.02 6.65 15.18
N PHE A 191 2.20 6.04 15.01
CA PHE A 191 2.63 4.80 15.67
C PHE A 191 3.33 5.08 16.98
#